data_79c5813046337d5b494d850a923aa474
#
_entry.id   79c5813046337d5b494d850a923aa474
#
_cell.length_a   1.000
_cell.length_b   1.000
_cell.length_c   1.000
_cell.angle_alpha   90.00
_cell.angle_beta   90.00
_cell.angle_gamma   90.00
#
_symmetry.space_group_name_H-M   'P 1'
#
loop_
_entity.id
_entity.type
_entity.pdbx_description
1 polymer ?
#
loop_
_entity_poly.entity_id
_entity_poly.type
_entity_poly.pdbx_seq_one_letter_code
_entity_poly.pdbx_strand_id
1 'polypeptide(L)'
;MKQIFKVGDQKVFARVVGPEDLARFHGELLHPVYSTFALARDFEWSSRLFFIEMKEEDEEGVGTHLSIDHKSPARVGENVIFTATVEKMEGTELICTIEAKVGDRLVATGKTGQKMLKKEKLSRLFGQR
;
A
#
# COMPACT_ATOMS: atom_id res chain seq x y z
N MET A 1 18.42 2.29 -8.39
CA MET A 1 17.67 2.06 -7.14
C MET A 1 18.64 1.82 -5.99
N LYS A 2 18.44 2.57 -4.92
CA LYS A 2 19.30 2.44 -3.72
C LYS A 2 18.98 1.16 -2.98
N GLN A 3 20.00 0.37 -2.64
CA GLN A 3 19.85 -0.91 -1.94
C GLN A 3 19.99 -0.71 -0.42
N ILE A 4 19.03 -0.04 0.19
CA ILE A 4 19.08 0.39 1.59
C ILE A 4 18.17 -0.41 2.52
N PHE A 5 17.37 -1.33 1.99
CA PHE A 5 16.49 -2.19 2.77
C PHE A 5 16.75 -3.67 2.49
N LYS A 6 16.35 -4.51 3.43
CA LYS A 6 16.49 -5.97 3.35
C LYS A 6 15.22 -6.65 3.84
N VAL A 7 15.11 -7.94 3.57
CA VAL A 7 14.01 -8.78 4.07
C VAL A 7 13.88 -8.61 5.59
N GLY A 8 12.65 -8.39 6.05
CA GLY A 8 12.33 -8.16 7.45
C GLY A 8 12.25 -6.69 7.85
N ASP A 9 12.77 -5.78 7.05
CA ASP A 9 12.64 -4.34 7.33
C ASP A 9 11.18 -3.92 7.26
N GLN A 10 10.79 -2.96 8.11
CA GLN A 10 9.42 -2.52 8.23
C GLN A 10 9.26 -1.02 8.05
N LYS A 11 8.10 -0.64 7.52
CA LYS A 11 7.61 0.74 7.50
C LYS A 11 6.22 0.74 8.13
N VAL A 12 5.90 1.81 8.84
CA VAL A 12 4.60 1.96 9.51
C VAL A 12 3.91 3.21 8.97
N PHE A 13 2.62 3.07 8.69
CA PHE A 13 1.77 4.16 8.23
C PHE A 13 0.48 4.14 9.05
N ALA A 14 0.02 5.32 9.48
CA ALA A 14 -1.21 5.45 10.25
C ALA A 14 -2.25 6.23 9.46
N ARG A 15 -3.49 5.74 9.47
CA ARG A 15 -4.63 6.40 8.85
C ARG A 15 -5.78 6.49 9.85
N VAL A 16 -6.24 7.70 10.14
CA VAL A 16 -7.51 7.87 10.86
C VAL A 16 -8.62 7.79 9.82
N VAL A 17 -9.54 6.84 9.99
CA VAL A 17 -10.63 6.63 9.04
C VAL A 17 -11.52 7.87 9.00
N GLY A 18 -11.65 8.45 7.81
CA GLY A 18 -12.50 9.62 7.58
C GLY A 18 -13.77 9.24 6.80
N PRO A 19 -14.73 10.19 6.71
CA PRO A 19 -15.98 9.95 5.95
C PRO A 19 -15.74 9.57 4.49
N GLU A 20 -14.64 10.05 3.88
CA GLU A 20 -14.27 9.76 2.51
C GLU A 20 -13.76 8.34 2.31
N ASP A 21 -13.44 7.63 3.40
CA ASP A 21 -12.91 6.26 3.36
C ASP A 21 -14.00 5.20 3.45
N LEU A 22 -15.25 5.60 3.63
CA LEU A 22 -16.37 4.68 3.79
C LEU A 22 -16.76 4.00 2.49
N ALA A 23 -17.41 2.84 2.59
CA ALA A 23 -17.82 2.05 1.45
C ALA A 23 -18.93 2.74 0.67
N ARG A 24 -18.57 3.49 -0.38
CA ARG A 24 -19.46 4.19 -1.29
C ARG A 24 -19.25 3.72 -2.72
N PHE A 25 -20.35 3.58 -3.45
CA PHE A 25 -20.30 3.29 -4.88
C PHE A 25 -21.35 4.16 -5.58
N HIS A 26 -20.94 4.85 -6.64
CA HIS A 26 -21.80 5.75 -7.39
C HIS A 26 -22.49 6.78 -6.51
N GLY A 27 -21.79 7.30 -5.50
CA GLY A 27 -22.30 8.30 -4.59
C GLY A 27 -23.17 7.77 -3.45
N GLU A 28 -23.48 6.48 -3.44
CA GLU A 28 -24.31 5.88 -2.39
C GLU A 28 -23.46 5.21 -1.32
N LEU A 29 -23.77 5.50 -0.05
CA LEU A 29 -23.15 4.86 1.09
C LEU A 29 -23.75 3.48 1.28
N LEU A 30 -22.91 2.43 1.11
CA LEU A 30 -23.33 1.05 1.37
C LEU A 30 -23.11 0.66 2.83
N HIS A 31 -21.92 0.97 3.38
CA HIS A 31 -21.56 0.60 4.73
C HIS A 31 -20.82 1.75 5.41
N PRO A 32 -21.15 2.09 6.68
CA PRO A 32 -20.49 3.18 7.40
C PRO A 32 -19.14 2.75 8.00
N VAL A 33 -18.34 2.01 7.24
CA VAL A 33 -17.04 1.47 7.67
C VAL A 33 -16.01 1.66 6.57
N TYR A 34 -14.75 1.60 6.97
CA TYR A 34 -13.58 1.66 6.09
C TYR A 34 -13.71 0.65 4.97
N SER A 35 -13.74 1.11 3.75
CA SER A 35 -13.95 0.26 2.59
C SER A 35 -12.70 -0.57 2.26
N THR A 36 -12.91 -1.75 1.68
CA THR A 36 -11.81 -2.55 1.14
C THR A 36 -11.03 -1.77 0.08
N PHE A 37 -11.74 -0.97 -0.68
CA PHE A 37 -11.19 -0.08 -1.69
C PHE A 37 -10.21 0.95 -1.08
N ALA A 38 -10.60 1.61 0.02
CA ALA A 38 -9.72 2.56 0.72
C ALA A 38 -8.55 1.86 1.40
N LEU A 39 -8.78 0.65 1.94
CA LEU A 39 -7.70 -0.21 2.47
C LEU A 39 -6.67 -0.52 1.39
N ALA A 40 -7.12 -0.84 0.17
CA ALA A 40 -6.24 -1.14 -0.96
C ALA A 40 -5.28 0.02 -1.23
N ARG A 41 -5.82 1.23 -1.28
CA ARG A 41 -5.03 2.46 -1.44
C ARG A 41 -3.95 2.56 -0.35
N ASP A 42 -4.35 2.34 0.90
CA ASP A 42 -3.46 2.53 2.04
C ASP A 42 -2.46 1.37 2.20
N PHE A 43 -2.81 0.18 1.73
CA PHE A 43 -1.87 -0.93 1.60
C PHE A 43 -0.74 -0.56 0.64
N GLU A 44 -1.10 -0.10 -0.55
CA GLU A 44 -0.11 0.30 -1.54
C GLU A 44 0.76 1.44 -1.03
N TRP A 45 0.15 2.44 -0.39
CA TRP A 45 0.89 3.57 0.16
C TRP A 45 1.90 3.13 1.22
N SER A 46 1.51 2.23 2.13
CA SER A 46 2.40 1.78 3.22
C SER A 46 3.67 1.12 2.69
N SER A 47 3.57 0.31 1.65
CA SER A 47 4.74 -0.33 1.03
C SER A 47 5.51 0.62 0.11
N ARG A 48 4.82 1.60 -0.48
CA ARG A 48 5.48 2.61 -1.30
C ARG A 48 6.47 3.46 -0.49
N LEU A 49 6.31 3.53 0.82
CA LEU A 49 7.23 4.26 1.69
C LEU A 49 8.67 3.75 1.55
N PHE A 50 8.86 2.45 1.25
CA PHE A 50 10.19 1.92 0.94
C PHE A 50 10.73 2.52 -0.36
N PHE A 51 9.95 2.50 -1.42
CA PHE A 51 10.38 2.96 -2.74
C PHE A 51 10.66 4.46 -2.77
N ILE A 52 9.95 5.26 -1.99
CA ILE A 52 10.20 6.70 -1.88
C ILE A 52 11.66 6.96 -1.48
N GLU A 53 12.21 6.14 -0.57
CA GLU A 53 13.59 6.28 -0.12
C GLU A 53 14.60 5.60 -1.06
N MET A 54 14.16 4.59 -1.81
CA MET A 54 15.03 3.78 -2.66
C MET A 54 15.23 4.34 -4.06
N LYS A 55 14.27 5.10 -4.57
CA LYS A 55 14.30 5.55 -5.96
C LYS A 55 15.35 6.63 -6.20
N GLU A 56 15.98 6.55 -7.36
CA GLU A 56 16.79 7.62 -7.91
C GLU A 56 15.89 8.62 -8.65
N GLU A 57 16.45 9.78 -9.03
CA GLU A 57 15.65 10.85 -9.68
C GLU A 57 14.97 10.40 -10.98
N ASP A 58 15.62 9.50 -11.71
CA ASP A 58 15.13 9.00 -12.99
C ASP A 58 14.30 7.72 -12.88
N GLU A 59 13.93 7.35 -11.67
CA GLU A 59 13.19 6.12 -11.39
C GLU A 59 11.82 6.39 -10.77
N GLU A 60 10.89 5.47 -10.97
CA GLU A 60 9.61 5.46 -10.30
C GLU A 60 9.10 4.03 -10.12
N GLY A 61 8.38 3.81 -9.02
CA GLY A 61 7.75 2.52 -8.75
C GLY A 61 6.39 2.41 -9.44
N VAL A 62 6.03 1.19 -9.81
CA VAL A 62 4.71 0.86 -10.32
C VAL A 62 4.18 -0.37 -9.59
N GLY A 63 2.88 -0.36 -9.21
CA GLY A 63 2.25 -1.48 -8.55
C GLY A 63 2.08 -2.66 -9.50
N THR A 64 2.40 -3.86 -9.01
CA THR A 64 2.32 -5.09 -9.80
C THR A 64 1.41 -6.14 -9.17
N HIS A 65 1.15 -6.05 -7.88
CA HIS A 65 0.34 -7.04 -7.16
C HIS A 65 -0.31 -6.41 -5.94
N LEU A 66 -1.53 -6.85 -5.66
CA LEU A 66 -2.26 -6.48 -4.45
C LEU A 66 -3.19 -7.62 -4.06
N SER A 67 -3.11 -8.05 -2.80
CA SER A 67 -4.08 -8.95 -2.22
C SER A 67 -4.45 -8.47 -0.83
N ILE A 68 -5.73 -8.60 -0.46
CA ILE A 68 -6.24 -8.17 0.83
C ILE A 68 -7.27 -9.19 1.33
N ASP A 69 -7.11 -9.57 2.60
CA ASP A 69 -8.14 -10.27 3.36
C ASP A 69 -8.66 -9.30 4.42
N HIS A 70 -9.86 -8.77 4.22
CA HIS A 70 -10.49 -7.83 5.13
C HIS A 70 -11.17 -8.61 6.26
N LYS A 71 -10.59 -8.57 7.46
CA LYS A 71 -10.97 -9.44 8.59
C LYS A 71 -12.02 -8.82 9.50
N SER A 72 -11.94 -7.52 9.77
CA SER A 72 -12.87 -6.82 10.63
C SER A 72 -13.07 -5.38 10.19
N PRO A 73 -14.21 -4.75 10.54
CA PRO A 73 -14.47 -3.37 10.14
C PRO A 73 -13.64 -2.38 10.96
N ALA A 74 -13.36 -1.22 10.36
CA ALA A 74 -12.88 -0.05 11.08
C ALA A 74 -13.86 1.09 10.83
N ARG A 75 -14.09 1.91 11.85
CA ARG A 75 -15.10 2.99 11.85
C ARG A 75 -14.44 4.34 11.73
N VAL A 76 -15.24 5.32 11.32
CA VAL A 76 -14.79 6.73 11.30
C VAL A 76 -14.20 7.09 12.65
N GLY A 77 -13.03 7.74 12.62
CA GLY A 77 -12.31 8.16 13.82
C GLY A 77 -11.35 7.14 14.39
N GLU A 78 -11.43 5.88 13.98
CA GLU A 78 -10.47 4.86 14.42
C GLU A 78 -9.14 5.04 13.69
N ASN A 79 -8.04 4.83 14.43
CA ASN A 79 -6.69 4.96 13.88
C ASN A 79 -6.19 3.59 13.45
N VAL A 80 -6.05 3.39 12.15
CA VAL A 80 -5.58 2.14 11.57
C VAL A 80 -4.08 2.24 11.36
N ILE A 81 -3.35 1.30 11.95
CA ILE A 81 -1.88 1.22 11.82
C ILE A 81 -1.54 0.13 10.82
N PHE A 82 -0.87 0.52 9.75
CA PHE A 82 -0.38 -0.38 8.71
C PHE A 82 1.10 -0.65 8.93
N THR A 83 1.46 -1.93 9.02
CA THR A 83 2.86 -2.34 9.09
C THR A 83 3.19 -3.11 7.82
N ALA A 84 4.06 -2.54 7.02
CA ALA A 84 4.57 -3.16 5.79
C ALA A 84 5.93 -3.77 6.08
N THR A 85 6.08 -5.06 5.84
CA THR A 85 7.32 -5.80 6.07
C THR A 85 7.84 -6.33 4.74
N VAL A 86 9.10 -6.10 4.46
CA VAL A 86 9.75 -6.64 3.25
C VAL A 86 9.78 -8.16 3.35
N GLU A 87 9.06 -8.84 2.47
CA GLU A 87 9.06 -10.29 2.37
C GLU A 87 10.11 -10.75 1.36
N LYS A 88 10.24 -10.02 0.25
CA LYS A 88 11.13 -10.40 -0.85
C LYS A 88 11.58 -9.15 -1.59
N MET A 89 12.85 -9.12 -1.92
CA MET A 89 13.41 -8.10 -2.80
C MET A 89 14.28 -8.81 -3.82
N GLU A 90 13.89 -8.76 -5.08
CA GLU A 90 14.56 -9.47 -6.16
C GLU A 90 14.65 -8.56 -7.38
N GLY A 91 15.88 -8.22 -7.78
CA GLY A 91 16.10 -7.24 -8.83
C GLY A 91 15.50 -5.89 -8.42
N THR A 92 14.53 -5.40 -9.20
CA THR A 92 13.84 -4.14 -8.91
C THR A 92 12.43 -4.36 -8.34
N GLU A 93 12.08 -5.62 -8.03
CA GLU A 93 10.77 -5.97 -7.47
C GLU A 93 10.81 -6.04 -5.95
N LEU A 94 9.82 -5.43 -5.32
CA LEU A 94 9.63 -5.44 -3.87
C LEU A 94 8.27 -6.06 -3.55
N ILE A 95 8.29 -7.12 -2.76
CA ILE A 95 7.08 -7.75 -2.22
C ILE A 95 7.04 -7.49 -0.72
N CYS A 96 5.93 -6.93 -0.24
CA CYS A 96 5.70 -6.69 1.18
C CYS A 96 4.48 -7.47 1.67
N THR A 97 4.57 -7.97 2.90
CA THR A 97 3.38 -8.39 3.66
C THR A 97 2.90 -7.19 4.44
N ILE A 98 1.58 -7.04 4.56
CA ILE A 98 0.97 -5.89 5.21
C ILE A 98 -0.05 -6.36 6.23
N GLU A 99 -0.01 -5.74 7.41
CA GLU A 99 -0.95 -5.96 8.49
C GLU A 99 -1.55 -4.61 8.86
N ALA A 100 -2.88 -4.54 8.96
CA ALA A 100 -3.60 -3.34 9.38
C ALA A 100 -4.35 -3.64 10.67
N LYS A 101 -4.14 -2.82 11.70
CA LYS A 101 -4.74 -3.00 13.02
C LYS A 101 -5.31 -1.71 13.59
N VAL A 102 -6.38 -1.85 14.37
CA VAL A 102 -6.85 -0.82 15.29
C VAL A 102 -6.62 -1.37 16.70
N GLY A 103 -5.60 -0.85 17.39
CA GLY A 103 -5.15 -1.45 18.65
C GLY A 103 -4.75 -2.91 18.42
N ASP A 104 -5.37 -3.83 19.18
CA ASP A 104 -5.11 -5.27 19.03
C ASP A 104 -6.02 -5.94 18.01
N ARG A 105 -7.01 -5.21 17.47
CA ARG A 105 -7.96 -5.77 16.51
C ARG A 105 -7.37 -5.80 15.11
N LEU A 106 -7.26 -6.99 14.54
CA LEU A 106 -6.78 -7.17 13.17
C LEU A 106 -7.88 -6.75 12.19
N VAL A 107 -7.60 -5.72 11.40
CA VAL A 107 -8.53 -5.22 10.39
C VAL A 107 -8.33 -5.94 9.07
N ALA A 108 -7.09 -6.10 8.64
CA ALA A 108 -6.79 -6.74 7.36
C ALA A 108 -5.35 -7.23 7.30
N THR A 109 -5.13 -8.22 6.44
CA THR A 109 -3.79 -8.69 6.05
C THR A 109 -3.73 -8.78 4.54
N GLY A 110 -2.53 -8.77 4.00
CA GLY A 110 -2.35 -8.96 2.55
C GLY A 110 -0.92 -8.78 2.11
N LYS A 111 -0.77 -8.64 0.80
CA LYS A 111 0.53 -8.43 0.16
C LYS A 111 0.44 -7.37 -0.91
N THR A 112 1.53 -6.66 -1.11
CA THR A 112 1.72 -5.74 -2.23
C THR A 112 2.97 -6.11 -2.99
N GLY A 113 2.94 -5.88 -4.29
CA GLY A 113 4.11 -5.98 -5.15
C GLY A 113 4.30 -4.67 -5.90
N GLN A 114 5.54 -4.26 -6.04
CA GLN A 114 5.93 -3.07 -6.79
C GLN A 114 7.21 -3.34 -7.54
N LYS A 115 7.38 -2.65 -8.66
CA LYS A 115 8.59 -2.75 -9.46
C LYS A 115 9.15 -1.35 -9.73
N MET A 116 10.44 -1.18 -9.55
CA MET A 116 11.12 0.08 -9.84
C MET A 116 11.58 0.07 -11.29
N LEU A 117 11.20 1.10 -12.04
CA LEU A 117 11.58 1.23 -13.46
C LEU A 117 12.10 2.64 -13.71
N LYS A 118 12.87 2.79 -14.78
CA LYS A 118 13.27 4.11 -15.26
C LYS A 118 12.03 4.85 -15.77
N LYS A 119 11.91 6.13 -15.46
CA LYS A 119 10.79 6.97 -15.89
C LYS A 119 10.63 6.95 -17.40
N GLU A 120 11.73 6.93 -18.14
CA GLU A 120 11.72 6.84 -19.60
C GLU A 120 11.03 5.57 -20.08
N LYS A 121 11.35 4.44 -19.44
CA LYS A 121 10.72 3.16 -19.77
C LYS A 121 9.22 3.17 -19.45
N LEU A 122 8.83 3.75 -18.32
CA LEU A 122 7.43 3.88 -17.95
C LEU A 122 6.67 4.74 -18.95
N SER A 123 7.25 5.86 -19.38
CA SER A 123 6.63 6.73 -20.38
C SER A 123 6.35 5.96 -21.67
N ARG A 124 7.30 5.14 -22.13
CA ARG A 124 7.12 4.31 -23.32
C ARG A 124 6.03 3.25 -23.12
N LEU A 125 6.04 2.59 -21.98
CA LEU A 125 5.03 1.57 -21.66
C LEU A 125 3.63 2.16 -21.59
N PHE A 126 3.49 3.40 -21.11
CA PHE A 126 2.20 4.08 -20.98
C PHE A 126 1.80 4.82 -22.28
N GLY A 127 2.59 4.70 -23.33
CA GLY A 127 2.32 5.39 -24.60
C GLY A 127 2.58 6.90 -24.57
N GLN A 128 3.29 7.39 -23.57
CA GLN A 128 3.70 8.79 -23.45
C GLN A 128 4.98 9.07 -24.21
N ARG A 129 5.16 10.33 -24.61
CA ARG A 129 6.34 10.74 -25.38
C ARG A 129 7.06 11.92 -24.74
#